data_7d9c4886372c61fb1218eca9491f8807
#
_entry.id   7d9c4886372c61fb1218eca9491f8807
#
_cell.length_a   1.000
_cell.length_b   1.000
_cell.length_c   1.000
_cell.angle_alpha   90.00
_cell.angle_beta   90.00
_cell.angle_gamma   90.00
#
_symmetry.space_group_name_H-M   'P 1'
#
loop_
_entity.id
_entity.type
_entity.pdbx_description
1 polymer ?
#
loop_
_entity_poly.entity_id
_entity_poly.type
_entity_poly.pdbx_seq_one_letter_code
_entity_poly.pdbx_strand_id
1 'polypeptide(L)'
;MKKMTLLKAALGAGAVGAAIPVLIDHLLVHRKFELPQGAKDAVSGADMTELHALRDDYMNWLENYGYETHHMITDDGLMLNGFFFRAKEESKIFAFCAHGYRSSGKTEFCALIQYYLSRNINVFVCDHRGAESSEGNLIGFGAYESKDCIKWLDYINNTFGPDLKLIIHGISMGSATVMLMTGNPNLPENVKMCVADCGYTSAWDEFTYKLGEMKVPAHPLVDLVNAVNKRVAGYDFKKDTSAIEAVKRSKTPTLFVHGDADAFVPTKMVYEVYDACACPDKDILVVLGADHAASFITDQPAYEAKLDAFIEKYVK
;
A
#
# COMPACT_ATOMS: atom_id res chain seq x y z
N MET A 1 24.39 19.26 -0.22
CA MET A 1 25.75 18.99 0.31
C MET A 1 25.90 19.18 1.81
N LYS A 2 25.51 20.29 2.44
CA LYS A 2 25.71 20.52 3.91
C LYS A 2 24.98 19.55 4.86
N LYS A 3 23.80 19.03 4.51
CA LYS A 3 23.01 18.11 5.36
C LYS A 3 23.51 16.65 5.30
N MET A 4 24.07 16.24 4.18
CA MET A 4 24.73 14.93 4.02
C MET A 4 26.07 14.87 4.80
N THR A 5 26.74 16.00 4.94
CA THR A 5 27.95 16.13 5.76
C THR A 5 27.65 16.03 7.27
N LEU A 6 26.49 16.54 7.72
CA LEU A 6 26.03 16.41 9.11
C LEU A 6 25.68 14.96 9.47
N LEU A 7 25.03 14.21 8.56
CA LEU A 7 24.73 12.78 8.77
C LEU A 7 26.01 11.95 8.84
N LYS A 8 27.00 12.24 7.96
CA LYS A 8 28.33 11.57 7.98
C LYS A 8 29.17 11.93 9.20
N ALA A 9 29.09 13.16 9.70
CA ALA A 9 29.77 13.58 10.92
C ALA A 9 29.15 12.97 12.18
N ALA A 10 27.83 12.75 12.20
CA ALA A 10 27.12 12.13 13.30
C ALA A 10 27.42 10.63 13.46
N LEU A 11 27.79 9.93 12.38
CA LEU A 11 28.20 8.51 12.40
C LEU A 11 29.58 8.29 13.06
N GLY A 12 30.32 9.37 13.38
CA GLY A 12 31.68 9.30 13.93
C GLY A 12 31.82 9.36 15.46
N ALA A 13 30.74 9.54 16.23
CA ALA A 13 30.82 9.66 17.70
C ALA A 13 29.80 8.73 18.38
N GLY A 14 30.28 7.82 19.22
CA GLY A 14 29.51 6.73 19.84
C GLY A 14 28.25 7.10 20.65
N ALA A 15 28.12 8.34 21.14
CA ALA A 15 26.89 8.83 21.81
C ALA A 15 25.79 9.25 20.80
N VAL A 16 26.19 9.59 19.57
CA VAL A 16 25.30 9.95 18.47
C VAL A 16 24.74 8.67 17.80
N GLY A 17 25.41 7.54 17.93
CA GLY A 17 25.03 6.26 17.32
C GLY A 17 23.68 5.71 17.79
N ALA A 18 23.25 5.99 19.01
CA ALA A 18 21.96 5.54 19.53
C ALA A 18 20.79 6.49 19.17
N ALA A 19 21.05 7.78 18.98
CA ALA A 19 20.00 8.75 18.66
C ALA A 19 19.56 8.69 17.20
N ILE A 20 20.43 8.32 16.27
CA ILE A 20 20.15 8.27 14.84
C ILE A 20 19.11 7.19 14.50
N PRO A 21 19.24 5.92 14.93
CA PRO A 21 18.20 4.92 14.68
C PRO A 21 16.84 5.30 15.24
N VAL A 22 16.79 5.90 16.42
CA VAL A 22 15.55 6.40 17.03
C VAL A 22 14.92 7.51 16.19
N LEU A 23 15.73 8.46 15.71
CA LEU A 23 15.22 9.53 14.84
C LEU A 23 14.73 9.00 13.51
N ILE A 24 15.46 8.08 12.89
CA ILE A 24 15.04 7.45 11.61
C ILE A 24 13.75 6.69 11.79
N ASP A 25 13.65 5.84 12.81
CA ASP A 25 12.43 5.12 13.14
C ASP A 25 11.25 6.07 13.32
N HIS A 26 11.44 7.11 14.13
CA HIS A 26 10.41 8.13 14.34
C HIS A 26 9.97 8.79 13.03
N LEU A 27 10.91 9.13 12.16
CA LEU A 27 10.62 9.73 10.85
C LEU A 27 9.85 8.80 9.90
N LEU A 28 10.15 7.51 9.92
CA LEU A 28 9.53 6.52 9.06
C LEU A 28 8.14 6.12 9.56
N VAL A 29 8.02 5.87 10.86
CA VAL A 29 6.88 5.18 11.46
C VAL A 29 5.80 6.14 11.97
N HIS A 30 6.17 7.35 12.42
CA HIS A 30 5.21 8.30 12.96
C HIS A 30 4.56 9.19 11.87
N ARG A 31 3.25 9.15 11.76
CA ARG A 31 2.46 9.86 10.74
C ARG A 31 2.53 11.38 10.87
N LYS A 32 2.49 11.91 12.08
CA LYS A 32 2.41 13.37 12.35
C LYS A 32 3.70 14.12 12.08
N PHE A 33 4.77 13.45 11.67
CA PHE A 33 6.00 14.11 11.27
C PHE A 33 5.92 14.51 9.79
N GLU A 34 5.76 15.79 9.53
CA GLU A 34 5.87 16.32 8.17
C GLU A 34 7.34 16.50 7.78
N LEU A 35 7.73 15.86 6.68
CA LEU A 35 9.01 16.15 6.05
C LEU A 35 9.00 17.60 5.54
N PRO A 36 10.05 18.40 5.74
CA PRO A 36 10.19 19.68 5.10
C PRO A 36 10.02 19.55 3.57
N GLN A 37 9.35 20.53 2.92
CA GLN A 37 9.00 20.47 1.50
C GLN A 37 10.19 20.06 0.61
N GLY A 38 11.36 20.61 0.79
CA GLY A 38 12.55 20.23 0.04
C GLY A 38 13.08 18.81 0.29
N ALA A 39 12.52 18.06 1.26
CA ALA A 39 12.78 16.64 1.43
C ALA A 39 11.69 15.79 0.74
N LYS A 40 10.46 16.30 0.65
CA LYS A 40 9.39 15.72 -0.18
C LYS A 40 9.81 15.77 -1.65
N ASP A 41 10.29 16.91 -2.13
CA ASP A 41 10.74 17.11 -3.51
C ASP A 41 11.95 16.22 -3.89
N ALA A 42 12.82 15.91 -2.93
CA ALA A 42 13.97 15.03 -3.14
C ALA A 42 13.60 13.53 -3.23
N VAL A 43 12.41 13.16 -2.77
CA VAL A 43 11.88 11.79 -2.80
C VAL A 43 11.04 11.56 -4.07
N SER A 44 10.42 12.60 -4.60
CA SER A 44 9.50 12.52 -5.75
C SER A 44 10.15 12.81 -7.11
N GLY A 45 11.37 12.69 -7.34
CA GLY A 45 12.22 12.92 -8.53
C GLY A 45 11.63 13.08 -9.95
N ALA A 46 10.31 13.06 -10.13
CA ALA A 46 9.59 13.23 -11.39
C ALA A 46 8.82 14.55 -11.42
N ASP A 47 8.63 15.13 -12.61
CA ASP A 47 7.69 16.25 -12.82
C ASP A 47 6.25 15.71 -12.70
N MET A 48 5.68 15.88 -11.51
CA MET A 48 4.35 15.38 -11.14
C MET A 48 3.21 16.32 -11.54
N THR A 49 3.48 17.39 -12.30
CA THR A 49 2.49 18.46 -12.56
C THR A 49 1.28 17.94 -13.34
N GLU A 50 1.50 17.17 -14.41
CA GLU A 50 0.39 16.56 -15.18
C GLU A 50 -0.38 15.51 -14.35
N LEU A 51 0.33 14.72 -13.57
CA LEU A 51 -0.26 13.72 -12.70
C LEU A 51 -1.12 14.34 -11.60
N HIS A 52 -0.70 15.49 -11.06
CA HIS A 52 -1.48 16.25 -10.08
C HIS A 52 -2.75 16.83 -10.70
N ALA A 53 -2.66 17.44 -11.90
CA ALA A 53 -3.82 17.98 -12.60
C ALA A 53 -4.87 16.89 -12.91
N LEU A 54 -4.42 15.74 -13.41
CA LEU A 54 -5.29 14.60 -13.69
C LEU A 54 -5.94 14.05 -12.41
N ARG A 55 -5.20 14.01 -11.31
CA ARG A 55 -5.73 13.63 -10.00
C ARG A 55 -6.80 14.57 -9.51
N ASP A 56 -6.62 15.89 -9.70
CA ASP A 56 -7.60 16.91 -9.29
C ASP A 56 -8.92 16.72 -10.05
N ASP A 57 -8.89 16.40 -11.34
CA ASP A 57 -10.08 16.09 -12.13
C ASP A 57 -10.82 14.86 -11.61
N TYR A 58 -10.09 13.77 -11.30
CA TYR A 58 -10.68 12.58 -10.69
C TYR A 58 -11.25 12.86 -9.30
N MET A 59 -10.57 13.64 -8.48
CA MET A 59 -11.07 14.02 -7.14
C MET A 59 -12.33 14.86 -7.23
N ASN A 60 -12.39 15.85 -8.13
CA ASN A 60 -13.58 16.64 -8.39
C ASN A 60 -14.75 15.75 -8.84
N TRP A 61 -14.48 14.75 -9.69
CA TRP A 61 -15.48 13.79 -10.11
C TRP A 61 -16.01 12.96 -8.92
N LEU A 62 -15.13 12.48 -8.03
CA LEU A 62 -15.52 11.71 -6.84
C LEU A 62 -16.43 12.49 -5.90
N GLU A 63 -16.10 13.75 -5.62
CA GLU A 63 -16.93 14.61 -4.75
C GLU A 63 -18.32 14.85 -5.35
N ASN A 64 -18.43 14.95 -6.69
CA ASN A 64 -19.71 15.05 -7.38
C ASN A 64 -20.49 13.73 -7.44
N TYR A 65 -19.79 12.59 -7.49
CA TYR A 65 -20.42 11.27 -7.48
C TYR A 65 -21.08 10.97 -6.14
N GLY A 66 -20.42 11.39 -5.05
CA GLY A 66 -20.84 11.17 -3.67
C GLY A 66 -20.44 9.80 -3.13
N TYR A 67 -20.35 9.72 -1.81
CA TYR A 67 -19.96 8.50 -1.07
C TYR A 67 -20.56 8.48 0.32
N GLU A 68 -20.64 7.29 0.91
CA GLU A 68 -21.05 7.08 2.30
C GLU A 68 -19.78 6.95 3.16
N THR A 69 -19.72 7.64 4.30
CA THR A 69 -18.62 7.51 5.25
C THR A 69 -18.96 6.45 6.30
N HIS A 70 -18.04 5.55 6.53
CA HIS A 70 -18.14 4.47 7.50
C HIS A 70 -17.03 4.55 8.53
N HIS A 71 -17.29 4.03 9.74
CA HIS A 71 -16.33 3.99 10.83
C HIS A 71 -16.21 2.57 11.37
N MET A 72 -14.98 2.16 11.67
CA MET A 72 -14.68 0.85 12.24
C MET A 72 -13.69 1.01 13.39
N ILE A 73 -13.90 0.28 14.48
CA ILE A 73 -12.96 0.25 15.60
C ILE A 73 -12.02 -0.93 15.44
N THR A 74 -10.71 -0.68 15.45
CA THR A 74 -9.67 -1.71 15.40
C THR A 74 -9.63 -2.53 16.69
N ASP A 75 -8.85 -3.63 16.72
CA ASP A 75 -8.70 -4.47 17.90
C ASP A 75 -7.97 -3.76 19.04
N ASP A 76 -7.14 -2.77 18.73
CA ASP A 76 -6.45 -1.90 19.68
C ASP A 76 -7.21 -0.58 19.99
N GLY A 77 -8.45 -0.47 19.54
CA GLY A 77 -9.39 0.58 19.93
C GLY A 77 -9.35 1.86 19.11
N LEU A 78 -8.65 1.89 17.98
CA LEU A 78 -8.61 3.06 17.10
C LEU A 78 -9.85 3.12 16.20
N MET A 79 -10.42 4.30 16.03
CA MET A 79 -11.47 4.54 15.04
C MET A 79 -10.84 4.86 13.68
N LEU A 80 -11.13 4.03 12.68
CA LEU A 80 -10.70 4.23 11.30
C LEU A 80 -11.88 4.61 10.42
N ASN A 81 -11.58 5.40 9.38
CA ASN A 81 -12.55 5.86 8.39
C ASN A 81 -12.45 5.05 7.10
N GLY A 82 -13.61 4.78 6.50
CA GLY A 82 -13.74 4.18 5.19
C GLY A 82 -14.82 4.88 4.38
N PHE A 83 -14.71 4.84 3.06
CA PHE A 83 -15.60 5.51 2.14
C PHE A 83 -16.15 4.52 1.14
N PHE A 84 -17.48 4.44 1.10
CA PHE A 84 -18.19 3.52 0.22
C PHE A 84 -18.78 4.27 -0.97
N PHE A 85 -18.41 3.85 -2.16
CA PHE A 85 -18.93 4.32 -3.44
C PHE A 85 -19.83 3.25 -4.02
N ARG A 86 -21.11 3.54 -4.14
CA ARG A 86 -22.12 2.60 -4.60
C ARG A 86 -22.14 2.54 -6.13
N ALA A 87 -22.14 1.35 -6.69
CA ALA A 87 -22.37 1.12 -8.12
C ALA A 87 -23.78 1.60 -8.54
N LYS A 88 -23.97 1.90 -9.83
CA LYS A 88 -25.25 2.44 -10.32
C LYS A 88 -26.39 1.41 -10.25
N GLU A 89 -26.08 0.15 -10.51
CA GLU A 89 -27.02 -0.95 -10.39
C GLU A 89 -26.69 -1.81 -9.17
N GLU A 90 -27.66 -2.60 -8.70
CA GLU A 90 -27.41 -3.52 -7.60
C GLU A 90 -26.23 -4.46 -7.93
N SER A 91 -25.25 -4.53 -7.06
CA SER A 91 -24.06 -5.35 -7.25
C SER A 91 -23.62 -5.99 -5.94
N LYS A 92 -23.27 -7.27 -6.01
CA LYS A 92 -22.67 -8.04 -4.92
C LYS A 92 -21.14 -8.08 -5.02
N ILE A 93 -20.55 -7.39 -5.98
CA ILE A 93 -19.10 -7.33 -6.17
C ILE A 93 -18.58 -6.02 -5.54
N PHE A 94 -17.55 -6.14 -4.72
CA PHE A 94 -16.90 -5.02 -4.02
C PHE A 94 -15.40 -5.05 -4.28
N ALA A 95 -14.84 -3.92 -4.65
CA ALA A 95 -13.40 -3.67 -4.61
C ALA A 95 -13.08 -2.96 -3.30
N PHE A 96 -12.32 -3.63 -2.43
CA PHE A 96 -11.72 -3.04 -1.24
C PHE A 96 -10.32 -2.54 -1.56
N CYS A 97 -10.03 -1.26 -1.30
CA CYS A 97 -8.82 -0.57 -1.73
C CYS A 97 -7.99 -0.10 -0.53
N ALA A 98 -6.71 -0.45 -0.53
CA ALA A 98 -5.72 -0.14 0.50
C ALA A 98 -4.62 0.78 -0.05
N HIS A 99 -4.52 2.00 0.49
CA HIS A 99 -3.59 3.03 0.01
C HIS A 99 -2.14 2.83 0.48
N GLY A 100 -1.21 3.54 -0.15
CA GLY A 100 0.21 3.52 0.14
C GLY A 100 0.65 4.38 1.32
N TYR A 101 1.96 4.42 1.49
CA TYR A 101 2.63 5.15 2.57
C TYR A 101 2.34 6.66 2.51
N ARG A 102 1.82 7.21 3.62
CA ARG A 102 1.48 8.64 3.76
C ARG A 102 0.50 9.19 2.73
N SER A 103 -0.31 8.33 2.12
CA SER A 103 -1.39 8.66 1.21
C SER A 103 -2.75 8.60 1.91
N SER A 104 -3.83 8.63 1.14
CA SER A 104 -5.20 8.40 1.58
C SER A 104 -5.99 7.59 0.57
N GLY A 105 -7.03 6.90 1.03
CA GLY A 105 -7.80 5.99 0.20
C GLY A 105 -8.40 6.67 -1.03
N LYS A 106 -9.09 7.78 -0.87
CA LYS A 106 -9.72 8.51 -1.98
C LYS A 106 -8.69 9.08 -2.95
N THR A 107 -7.61 9.69 -2.45
CA THR A 107 -6.62 10.36 -3.29
C THR A 107 -5.86 9.38 -4.17
N GLU A 108 -5.46 8.24 -3.61
CA GLU A 108 -4.65 7.28 -4.36
C GLU A 108 -5.47 6.45 -5.36
N PHE A 109 -6.71 6.14 -4.99
CA PHE A 109 -7.59 5.32 -5.81
C PHE A 109 -8.57 6.10 -6.69
N CYS A 110 -8.49 7.43 -6.78
CA CYS A 110 -9.50 8.25 -7.46
C CYS A 110 -9.83 7.76 -8.89
N ALA A 111 -8.83 7.46 -9.70
CA ALA A 111 -9.01 6.93 -11.06
C ALA A 111 -9.55 5.48 -11.05
N LEU A 112 -9.03 4.63 -10.18
CA LEU A 112 -9.46 3.24 -10.05
C LEU A 112 -10.87 3.10 -9.47
N ILE A 113 -11.32 4.02 -8.61
CA ILE A 113 -12.71 4.08 -8.16
C ILE A 113 -13.63 4.27 -9.37
N GLN A 114 -13.31 5.23 -10.25
CA GLN A 114 -14.08 5.46 -11.48
C GLN A 114 -14.09 4.21 -12.37
N TYR A 115 -12.95 3.57 -12.54
CA TYR A 115 -12.82 2.31 -13.29
C TYR A 115 -13.76 1.24 -12.74
N TYR A 116 -13.70 0.91 -11.44
CA TYR A 116 -14.54 -0.13 -10.84
C TYR A 116 -16.02 0.19 -10.94
N LEU A 117 -16.42 1.43 -10.67
CA LEU A 117 -17.81 1.86 -10.76
C LEU A 117 -18.36 1.76 -12.20
N SER A 118 -17.51 1.99 -13.22
CA SER A 118 -17.88 1.83 -14.62
C SER A 118 -18.18 0.36 -15.01
N ARG A 119 -17.65 -0.61 -14.22
CA ARG A 119 -17.90 -2.07 -14.36
C ARG A 119 -19.02 -2.57 -13.44
N ASN A 120 -19.76 -1.64 -12.84
CA ASN A 120 -20.81 -1.94 -11.87
C ASN A 120 -20.29 -2.71 -10.64
N ILE A 121 -19.10 -2.36 -10.16
CA ILE A 121 -18.46 -2.89 -8.96
C ILE A 121 -18.50 -1.80 -7.88
N ASN A 122 -19.06 -2.13 -6.72
CA ASN A 122 -19.02 -1.25 -5.55
C ASN A 122 -17.56 -1.07 -5.10
N VAL A 123 -17.23 0.12 -4.59
CA VAL A 123 -15.87 0.39 -4.11
C VAL A 123 -15.89 0.81 -2.66
N PHE A 124 -15.02 0.22 -1.88
CA PHE A 124 -14.76 0.61 -0.51
C PHE A 124 -13.28 0.94 -0.35
N VAL A 125 -12.96 2.19 -0.07
CA VAL A 125 -11.59 2.62 0.23
C VAL A 125 -11.48 2.93 1.71
N CYS A 126 -10.42 2.47 2.37
CA CYS A 126 -10.15 2.83 3.75
C CYS A 126 -9.02 3.85 3.85
N ASP A 127 -9.08 4.71 4.85
CA ASP A 127 -7.92 5.43 5.34
C ASP A 127 -7.27 4.58 6.43
N HIS A 128 -6.02 4.20 6.21
CA HIS A 128 -5.25 3.43 7.20
C HIS A 128 -5.09 4.18 8.52
N ARG A 129 -4.69 3.48 9.57
CA ARG A 129 -4.36 4.08 10.86
C ARG A 129 -3.42 5.28 10.71
N GLY A 130 -3.75 6.38 11.36
CA GLY A 130 -3.02 7.64 11.26
C GLY A 130 -3.17 8.41 9.96
N ALA A 131 -3.91 7.89 8.95
CA ALA A 131 -4.17 8.61 7.71
C ALA A 131 -5.38 9.51 7.85
N GLU A 132 -5.29 10.73 7.32
CA GLU A 132 -6.36 11.73 7.31
C GLU A 132 -7.08 11.85 8.66
N SER A 133 -8.37 11.49 8.72
CA SER A 133 -9.20 11.52 9.93
C SER A 133 -9.22 10.19 10.69
N SER A 134 -8.54 9.14 10.23
CA SER A 134 -8.37 7.89 10.98
C SER A 134 -7.46 8.10 12.18
N GLU A 135 -7.84 7.52 13.31
CA GLU A 135 -7.04 7.60 14.53
C GLU A 135 -5.75 6.79 14.42
N GLY A 136 -4.86 7.02 15.38
CA GLY A 136 -3.53 6.43 15.42
C GLY A 136 -2.44 7.39 14.99
N ASN A 137 -1.20 6.94 15.15
CA ASN A 137 -0.01 7.74 14.84
C ASN A 137 1.14 6.90 14.29
N LEU A 138 0.94 5.58 14.19
CA LEU A 138 1.96 4.65 13.71
C LEU A 138 1.60 4.11 12.34
N ILE A 139 2.59 4.03 11.47
CA ILE A 139 2.52 3.35 10.17
C ILE A 139 3.19 1.99 10.34
N GLY A 140 2.46 0.92 10.03
CA GLY A 140 2.90 -0.46 10.24
C GLY A 140 3.56 -1.10 9.03
N PHE A 141 3.66 -0.40 7.89
CA PHE A 141 4.19 -0.96 6.63
C PHE A 141 3.54 -2.29 6.24
N GLY A 142 2.24 -2.42 6.51
CA GLY A 142 1.44 -3.62 6.27
C GLY A 142 1.23 -4.49 7.50
N ALA A 143 2.10 -4.44 8.53
CA ALA A 143 2.01 -5.29 9.73
C ALA A 143 0.72 -5.05 10.55
N TYR A 144 0.33 -3.80 10.70
CA TYR A 144 -0.93 -3.42 11.33
C TYR A 144 -2.06 -3.29 10.31
N GLU A 145 -1.77 -2.64 9.19
CA GLU A 145 -2.75 -2.34 8.15
C GLU A 145 -3.42 -3.60 7.60
N SER A 146 -2.69 -4.72 7.45
CA SER A 146 -3.27 -5.99 7.00
C SER A 146 -4.33 -6.55 7.96
N LYS A 147 -4.14 -6.36 9.26
CA LYS A 147 -5.12 -6.76 10.29
C LYS A 147 -6.34 -5.86 10.27
N ASP A 148 -6.11 -4.54 10.21
CA ASP A 148 -7.17 -3.54 10.11
C ASP A 148 -8.00 -3.75 8.84
N CYS A 149 -7.36 -4.04 7.71
CA CYS A 149 -8.03 -4.31 6.44
C CYS A 149 -8.87 -5.59 6.49
N ILE A 150 -8.40 -6.67 7.11
CA ILE A 150 -9.23 -7.88 7.32
C ILE A 150 -10.47 -7.53 8.14
N LYS A 151 -10.33 -6.73 9.18
CA LYS A 151 -11.46 -6.28 10.00
C LYS A 151 -12.42 -5.38 9.21
N TRP A 152 -11.93 -4.58 8.27
CA TRP A 152 -12.76 -3.87 7.31
C TRP A 152 -13.56 -4.82 6.40
N LEU A 153 -12.96 -5.93 5.93
CA LEU A 153 -13.67 -6.92 5.14
C LEU A 153 -14.80 -7.59 5.96
N ASP A 154 -14.55 -7.89 7.21
CA ASP A 154 -15.60 -8.39 8.12
C ASP A 154 -16.71 -7.36 8.32
N TYR A 155 -16.34 -6.08 8.50
CA TYR A 155 -17.31 -4.98 8.58
C TYR A 155 -18.16 -4.88 7.32
N ILE A 156 -17.56 -4.96 6.13
CA ILE A 156 -18.26 -4.93 4.85
C ILE A 156 -19.25 -6.11 4.74
N ASN A 157 -18.81 -7.33 5.06
CA ASN A 157 -19.66 -8.52 5.05
C ASN A 157 -20.84 -8.38 6.02
N ASN A 158 -20.63 -7.85 7.20
CA ASN A 158 -21.68 -7.64 8.21
C ASN A 158 -22.67 -6.53 7.80
N THR A 159 -22.19 -5.50 7.09
CA THR A 159 -23.01 -4.33 6.72
C THR A 159 -23.80 -4.57 5.45
N PHE A 160 -23.19 -5.18 4.42
CA PHE A 160 -23.79 -5.32 3.09
C PHE A 160 -24.25 -6.75 2.77
N GLY A 161 -23.96 -7.71 3.64
CA GLY A 161 -24.40 -9.10 3.55
C GLY A 161 -23.27 -10.09 3.27
N PRO A 162 -23.51 -11.39 3.53
CA PRO A 162 -22.47 -12.43 3.44
C PRO A 162 -22.18 -12.93 2.03
N ASP A 163 -23.08 -12.67 1.05
CA ASP A 163 -23.00 -13.21 -0.30
C ASP A 163 -22.16 -12.34 -1.24
N LEU A 164 -21.29 -11.52 -0.68
CA LEU A 164 -20.44 -10.63 -1.47
C LEU A 164 -19.28 -11.39 -2.11
N LYS A 165 -18.80 -10.88 -3.24
CA LYS A 165 -17.54 -11.26 -3.86
C LYS A 165 -16.57 -10.08 -3.71
N LEU A 166 -15.48 -10.30 -3.00
CA LEU A 166 -14.53 -9.23 -2.66
C LEU A 166 -13.29 -9.33 -3.55
N ILE A 167 -12.91 -8.19 -4.09
CA ILE A 167 -11.61 -7.91 -4.71
C ILE A 167 -10.83 -7.10 -3.67
N ILE A 168 -9.60 -7.49 -3.34
CA ILE A 168 -8.71 -6.66 -2.56
C ILE A 168 -7.64 -6.05 -3.47
N HIS A 169 -7.50 -4.73 -3.46
CA HIS A 169 -6.57 -4.00 -4.32
C HIS A 169 -5.72 -3.07 -3.46
N GLY A 170 -4.41 -3.19 -3.57
CA GLY A 170 -3.46 -2.34 -2.84
C GLY A 170 -2.42 -1.72 -3.75
N ILE A 171 -2.02 -0.49 -3.45
CA ILE A 171 -0.96 0.25 -4.14
C ILE A 171 0.19 0.49 -3.17
N SER A 172 1.43 0.23 -3.57
CA SER A 172 2.65 0.50 -2.79
C SER A 172 2.63 -0.21 -1.42
N MET A 173 2.67 0.50 -0.29
CA MET A 173 2.47 -0.08 1.04
C MET A 173 1.12 -0.83 1.13
N GLY A 174 0.08 -0.32 0.47
CA GLY A 174 -1.21 -1.01 0.37
C GLY A 174 -1.11 -2.33 -0.39
N SER A 175 -0.26 -2.41 -1.41
CA SER A 175 0.04 -3.66 -2.12
C SER A 175 0.71 -4.69 -1.19
N ALA A 176 1.71 -4.28 -0.42
CA ALA A 176 2.29 -5.14 0.60
C ALA A 176 1.24 -5.57 1.64
N THR A 177 0.34 -4.66 2.03
CA THR A 177 -0.78 -4.92 2.94
C THR A 177 -1.70 -6.01 2.40
N VAL A 178 -2.19 -5.91 1.15
CA VAL A 178 -3.08 -6.93 0.59
C VAL A 178 -2.35 -8.26 0.34
N MET A 179 -1.06 -8.25 0.00
CA MET A 179 -0.26 -9.47 -0.06
C MET A 179 -0.15 -10.15 1.32
N LEU A 180 0.07 -9.39 2.39
CA LEU A 180 0.06 -9.91 3.76
C LEU A 180 -1.30 -10.50 4.14
N MET A 181 -2.41 -9.87 3.71
CA MET A 181 -3.76 -10.40 3.91
C MET A 181 -3.94 -11.76 3.23
N THR A 182 -3.43 -11.97 2.01
CA THR A 182 -3.59 -13.25 1.29
C THR A 182 -2.93 -14.43 1.99
N GLY A 183 -1.90 -14.18 2.80
CA GLY A 183 -1.23 -15.20 3.62
C GLY A 183 -1.81 -15.37 5.03
N ASN A 184 -2.84 -14.61 5.39
CA ASN A 184 -3.45 -14.63 6.71
C ASN A 184 -4.60 -15.66 6.75
N PRO A 185 -4.63 -16.58 7.74
CA PRO A 185 -5.68 -17.58 7.84
C PRO A 185 -7.08 -17.00 8.14
N ASN A 186 -7.16 -15.76 8.59
CA ASN A 186 -8.43 -15.07 8.87
C ASN A 186 -8.95 -14.27 7.66
N LEU A 187 -8.33 -14.38 6.49
CA LEU A 187 -8.87 -13.73 5.29
C LEU A 187 -10.24 -14.34 4.95
N PRO A 188 -11.32 -13.52 4.78
CA PRO A 188 -12.64 -14.04 4.45
C PRO A 188 -12.64 -14.85 3.13
N GLU A 189 -13.35 -15.98 3.12
CA GLU A 189 -13.41 -16.90 1.95
C GLU A 189 -14.04 -16.29 0.70
N ASN A 190 -14.82 -15.23 0.86
CA ASN A 190 -15.43 -14.49 -0.23
C ASN A 190 -14.49 -13.46 -0.89
N VAL A 191 -13.25 -13.37 -0.46
CA VAL A 191 -12.17 -12.69 -1.23
C VAL A 191 -11.82 -13.58 -2.42
N LYS A 192 -12.13 -13.10 -3.63
CA LYS A 192 -12.01 -13.89 -4.87
C LYS A 192 -10.72 -13.61 -5.63
N MET A 193 -10.17 -12.41 -5.49
CA MET A 193 -8.89 -12.05 -6.10
C MET A 193 -8.20 -10.90 -5.34
N CYS A 194 -6.90 -10.82 -5.56
CA CYS A 194 -6.02 -9.76 -5.08
C CYS A 194 -5.37 -9.05 -6.27
N VAL A 195 -5.24 -7.72 -6.18
CA VAL A 195 -4.44 -6.91 -7.08
C VAL A 195 -3.34 -6.25 -6.23
N ALA A 196 -2.10 -6.55 -6.54
CA ALA A 196 -0.91 -6.05 -5.83
C ALA A 196 -0.09 -5.17 -6.76
N ASP A 197 -0.29 -3.84 -6.68
CA ASP A 197 0.36 -2.86 -7.56
C ASP A 197 1.54 -2.20 -6.84
N CYS A 198 2.72 -2.25 -7.45
CA CYS A 198 4.01 -1.68 -7.04
C CYS A 198 4.41 -1.94 -5.57
N GLY A 199 4.11 -3.15 -5.05
CA GLY A 199 4.45 -3.52 -3.68
C GLY A 199 5.88 -4.04 -3.52
N TYR A 200 6.37 -4.03 -2.29
CA TYR A 200 7.69 -4.51 -1.89
C TYR A 200 7.65 -5.92 -1.29
N THR A 201 8.83 -6.57 -1.24
CA THR A 201 9.01 -7.89 -0.60
C THR A 201 8.90 -7.85 0.92
N SER A 202 9.44 -6.78 1.52
CA SER A 202 9.29 -6.41 2.93
C SER A 202 9.74 -4.95 3.12
N ALA A 203 9.31 -4.30 4.21
CA ALA A 203 9.81 -2.97 4.55
C ALA A 203 11.33 -3.00 4.81
N TRP A 204 11.85 -4.11 5.34
CA TRP A 204 13.29 -4.31 5.52
C TRP A 204 14.06 -4.25 4.20
N ASP A 205 13.58 -4.95 3.17
CA ASP A 205 14.24 -5.01 1.87
C ASP A 205 14.17 -3.65 1.17
N GLU A 206 13.02 -2.96 1.27
CA GLU A 206 12.83 -1.63 0.73
C GLU A 206 13.78 -0.60 1.38
N PHE A 207 13.89 -0.58 2.70
CA PHE A 207 14.83 0.31 3.40
C PHE A 207 16.28 -0.02 3.07
N THR A 208 16.61 -1.31 2.95
CA THR A 208 17.96 -1.76 2.55
C THR A 208 18.29 -1.26 1.14
N TYR A 209 17.34 -1.38 0.21
CA TYR A 209 17.50 -0.89 -1.15
C TYR A 209 17.70 0.63 -1.19
N LYS A 210 16.83 1.40 -0.51
CA LYS A 210 16.92 2.87 -0.45
C LYS A 210 18.24 3.37 0.12
N LEU A 211 18.75 2.75 1.15
CA LEU A 211 20.06 3.09 1.70
C LEU A 211 21.18 2.79 0.69
N GLY A 212 21.05 1.69 -0.07
CA GLY A 212 21.97 1.36 -1.18
C GLY A 212 22.02 2.44 -2.25
N GLU A 213 20.83 2.91 -2.70
CA GLU A 213 20.72 4.02 -3.66
C GLU A 213 21.38 5.31 -3.14
N MET A 214 21.22 5.58 -1.86
CA MET A 214 21.87 6.71 -1.19
C MET A 214 23.37 6.51 -0.95
N LYS A 215 23.94 5.35 -1.32
CA LYS A 215 25.34 4.95 -1.05
C LYS A 215 25.67 4.95 0.45
N VAL A 216 24.68 4.65 1.28
CA VAL A 216 24.84 4.47 2.73
C VAL A 216 24.88 2.97 3.02
N PRO A 217 25.88 2.46 3.76
CA PRO A 217 25.88 1.06 4.18
C PRO A 217 24.61 0.72 4.97
N ALA A 218 23.80 -0.21 4.43
CA ALA A 218 22.53 -0.56 5.05
C ALA A 218 22.73 -1.17 6.44
N HIS A 219 23.73 -2.05 6.59
CA HIS A 219 24.06 -2.69 7.86
C HIS A 219 25.23 -1.99 8.54
N PRO A 220 25.19 -1.75 9.88
CA PRO A 220 24.15 -2.18 10.82
C PRO A 220 22.95 -1.23 10.98
N LEU A 221 22.80 -0.18 10.15
CA LEU A 221 21.81 0.89 10.36
C LEU A 221 20.37 0.35 10.36
N VAL A 222 19.98 -0.43 9.34
CA VAL A 222 18.64 -1.01 9.25
C VAL A 222 18.36 -1.96 10.42
N ASP A 223 19.39 -2.70 10.87
CA ASP A 223 19.28 -3.61 12.03
C ASP A 223 18.96 -2.83 13.31
N LEU A 224 19.64 -1.70 13.52
CA LEU A 224 19.43 -0.86 14.69
C LEU A 224 18.06 -0.15 14.66
N VAL A 225 17.66 0.37 13.48
CA VAL A 225 16.33 0.98 13.30
C VAL A 225 15.24 -0.07 13.56
N ASN A 226 15.37 -1.28 13.03
CA ASN A 226 14.43 -2.36 13.30
C ASN A 226 14.35 -2.77 14.77
N ALA A 227 15.49 -2.78 15.46
CA ALA A 227 15.52 -3.06 16.91
C ALA A 227 14.78 -1.97 17.71
N VAL A 228 14.90 -0.70 17.30
CA VAL A 228 14.12 0.40 17.87
C VAL A 228 12.63 0.23 17.57
N ASN A 229 12.28 -0.01 16.31
CA ASN A 229 10.90 -0.19 15.87
C ASN A 229 10.19 -1.30 16.65
N LYS A 230 10.85 -2.44 16.82
CA LYS A 230 10.30 -3.56 17.62
C LYS A 230 9.98 -3.17 19.05
N ARG A 231 10.77 -2.27 19.64
CA ARG A 231 10.56 -1.82 21.01
C ARG A 231 9.52 -0.70 21.11
N VAL A 232 9.48 0.22 20.14
CA VAL A 232 8.65 1.44 20.18
C VAL A 232 7.30 1.21 19.51
N ALA A 233 7.30 0.64 18.31
CA ALA A 233 6.11 0.41 17.51
C ALA A 233 5.58 -1.03 17.56
N GLY A 234 6.32 -1.97 18.15
CA GLY A 234 5.85 -3.32 18.46
C GLY A 234 5.84 -4.32 17.30
N TYR A 235 6.46 -4.00 16.16
CA TYR A 235 6.54 -4.91 15.00
C TYR A 235 7.93 -4.94 14.38
N ASP A 236 8.22 -5.99 13.63
CA ASP A 236 9.51 -6.26 12.99
C ASP A 236 9.43 -6.00 11.48
N PHE A 237 10.23 -5.03 10.96
CA PHE A 237 10.27 -4.71 9.52
C PHE A 237 10.60 -5.90 8.62
N LYS A 238 11.35 -6.89 9.13
CA LYS A 238 11.75 -8.04 8.34
C LYS A 238 10.75 -9.17 8.35
N LYS A 239 10.10 -9.40 9.51
CA LYS A 239 9.21 -10.55 9.73
C LYS A 239 7.75 -10.19 9.50
N ASP A 240 7.30 -9.11 10.17
CA ASP A 240 5.88 -8.80 10.24
C ASP A 240 5.38 -8.07 8.99
N THR A 241 6.29 -7.52 8.17
CA THR A 241 5.98 -6.88 6.89
C THR A 241 6.38 -7.72 5.68
N SER A 242 6.76 -8.99 5.86
CA SER A 242 7.23 -9.84 4.77
C SER A 242 6.09 -10.31 3.87
N ALA A 243 5.84 -9.55 2.81
CA ALA A 243 4.90 -9.93 1.76
C ALA A 243 5.32 -11.23 1.07
N ILE A 244 6.63 -11.44 0.86
CA ILE A 244 7.15 -12.66 0.25
C ILE A 244 6.81 -13.92 1.06
N GLU A 245 6.90 -13.86 2.40
CA GLU A 245 6.51 -14.99 3.25
C GLU A 245 4.99 -15.18 3.32
N ALA A 246 4.22 -14.10 3.15
CA ALA A 246 2.77 -14.18 3.11
C ALA A 246 2.27 -14.85 1.82
N VAL A 247 2.76 -14.42 0.65
CA VAL A 247 2.30 -14.98 -0.64
C VAL A 247 2.68 -16.46 -0.83
N LYS A 248 3.72 -16.96 -0.14
CA LYS A 248 4.02 -18.40 -0.07
C LYS A 248 2.91 -19.26 0.54
N ARG A 249 2.00 -18.64 1.28
CA ARG A 249 0.84 -19.30 1.90
C ARG A 249 -0.47 -18.93 1.23
N SER A 250 -0.44 -17.99 0.26
CA SER A 250 -1.62 -17.50 -0.42
C SER A 250 -2.28 -18.59 -1.26
N LYS A 251 -3.62 -18.64 -1.20
CA LYS A 251 -4.48 -19.39 -2.10
C LYS A 251 -5.35 -18.48 -2.97
N THR A 252 -5.21 -17.18 -2.80
CA THR A 252 -6.02 -16.16 -3.48
C THR A 252 -5.44 -15.90 -4.87
N PRO A 253 -6.23 -15.96 -5.93
CA PRO A 253 -5.83 -15.53 -7.27
C PRO A 253 -5.27 -14.10 -7.21
N THR A 254 -4.05 -13.89 -7.71
CA THR A 254 -3.35 -12.61 -7.53
C THR A 254 -2.82 -12.08 -8.86
N LEU A 255 -3.22 -10.86 -9.20
CA LEU A 255 -2.63 -10.04 -10.25
C LEU A 255 -1.55 -9.14 -9.64
N PHE A 256 -0.31 -9.36 -10.03
CA PHE A 256 0.81 -8.49 -9.67
C PHE A 256 1.01 -7.43 -10.75
N VAL A 257 1.16 -6.17 -10.36
CA VAL A 257 1.39 -5.06 -11.28
C VAL A 257 2.60 -4.27 -10.82
N HIS A 258 3.39 -3.75 -11.77
CA HIS A 258 4.53 -2.86 -11.44
C HIS A 258 4.94 -2.03 -12.67
N GLY A 259 5.45 -0.83 -12.43
CA GLY A 259 6.12 -0.04 -13.45
C GLY A 259 7.58 -0.47 -13.62
N ASP A 260 8.10 -0.50 -14.86
CA ASP A 260 9.51 -0.85 -15.09
C ASP A 260 10.48 0.30 -14.83
N ALA A 261 9.96 1.53 -14.75
CA ALA A 261 10.72 2.73 -14.40
C ALA A 261 10.56 3.13 -12.92
N ASP A 262 9.96 2.27 -12.07
CA ASP A 262 9.76 2.55 -10.65
C ASP A 262 11.11 2.70 -9.93
N ALA A 263 11.44 3.95 -9.63
CA ALA A 263 12.66 4.32 -8.91
C ALA A 263 12.49 4.29 -7.38
N PHE A 264 11.25 4.10 -6.88
CA PHE A 264 10.96 4.05 -5.45
C PHE A 264 10.99 2.62 -4.93
N VAL A 265 10.14 1.73 -5.44
CA VAL A 265 10.18 0.29 -5.17
C VAL A 265 10.73 -0.41 -6.42
N PRO A 266 11.90 -1.05 -6.35
CA PRO A 266 12.53 -1.58 -7.56
C PRO A 266 11.68 -2.71 -8.18
N THR A 267 11.48 -2.65 -9.50
CA THR A 267 10.67 -3.61 -10.27
C THR A 267 11.06 -5.07 -10.02
N LYS A 268 12.31 -5.37 -9.68
CA LYS A 268 12.73 -6.73 -9.31
C LYS A 268 11.89 -7.36 -8.21
N MET A 269 11.35 -6.54 -7.27
CA MET A 269 10.57 -7.05 -6.15
C MET A 269 9.25 -7.66 -6.59
N VAL A 270 8.63 -7.18 -7.68
CA VAL A 270 7.41 -7.82 -8.18
C VAL A 270 7.67 -9.23 -8.71
N TYR A 271 8.80 -9.45 -9.36
CA TYR A 271 9.18 -10.79 -9.80
C TYR A 271 9.44 -11.73 -8.61
N GLU A 272 10.11 -11.22 -7.57
CA GLU A 272 10.40 -12.01 -6.37
C GLU A 272 9.10 -12.45 -5.65
N VAL A 273 8.11 -11.57 -5.48
CA VAL A 273 6.81 -11.94 -4.86
C VAL A 273 5.97 -12.79 -5.79
N TYR A 274 6.01 -12.55 -7.11
CA TYR A 274 5.33 -13.37 -8.10
C TYR A 274 5.85 -14.80 -8.06
N ASP A 275 7.17 -15.00 -8.13
CA ASP A 275 7.80 -16.32 -8.11
C ASP A 275 7.50 -17.07 -6.79
N ALA A 276 7.51 -16.35 -5.67
CA ALA A 276 7.25 -16.91 -4.34
C ALA A 276 5.77 -17.28 -4.12
N CYS A 277 4.84 -16.68 -4.86
CA CYS A 277 3.41 -16.87 -4.65
C CYS A 277 2.98 -18.32 -4.93
N ALA A 278 2.41 -18.96 -3.90
CA ALA A 278 2.01 -20.37 -3.96
C ALA A 278 0.71 -20.60 -4.77
N CYS A 279 -0.14 -19.61 -4.90
CA CYS A 279 -1.36 -19.71 -5.72
C CYS A 279 -0.98 -19.89 -7.19
N PRO A 280 -1.43 -20.95 -7.88
CA PRO A 280 -1.15 -21.14 -9.30
C PRO A 280 -1.93 -20.15 -10.20
N ASP A 281 -3.04 -19.65 -9.70
CA ASP A 281 -3.87 -18.64 -10.35
C ASP A 281 -3.27 -17.25 -10.11
N LYS A 282 -2.17 -16.97 -10.79
CA LYS A 282 -1.46 -15.70 -10.71
C LYS A 282 -1.05 -15.20 -12.08
N ASP A 283 -0.94 -13.89 -12.22
CA ASP A 283 -0.46 -13.26 -13.43
C ASP A 283 0.31 -11.98 -13.08
N ILE A 284 1.04 -11.44 -14.04
CA ILE A 284 1.87 -10.25 -13.87
C ILE A 284 1.66 -9.28 -15.02
N LEU A 285 1.61 -7.99 -14.71
CA LEU A 285 1.64 -6.88 -15.67
C LEU A 285 2.80 -5.95 -15.29
N VAL A 286 3.77 -5.83 -16.18
CA VAL A 286 4.82 -4.82 -16.06
C VAL A 286 4.57 -3.73 -17.09
N VAL A 287 4.31 -2.50 -16.60
CA VAL A 287 3.96 -1.35 -17.46
C VAL A 287 5.21 -0.58 -17.83
N LEU A 288 5.51 -0.50 -19.13
CA LEU A 288 6.71 0.16 -19.64
C LEU A 288 6.64 1.67 -19.43
N GLY A 289 7.73 2.22 -18.88
CA GLY A 289 7.88 3.65 -18.60
C GLY A 289 7.07 4.15 -17.39
N ALA A 290 6.35 3.29 -16.69
CA ALA A 290 5.61 3.67 -15.50
C ALA A 290 6.55 3.81 -14.29
N ASP A 291 6.49 4.97 -13.63
CA ASP A 291 7.11 5.22 -12.34
C ASP A 291 6.25 4.65 -11.19
N HIS A 292 6.66 4.86 -9.93
CA HIS A 292 5.97 4.38 -8.74
C HIS A 292 4.52 4.81 -8.67
N ALA A 293 3.61 3.85 -8.47
CA ALA A 293 2.15 4.05 -8.39
C ALA A 293 1.52 4.70 -9.65
N ALA A 294 2.23 4.69 -10.79
CA ALA A 294 1.79 5.31 -12.03
C ALA A 294 1.30 4.30 -13.10
N SER A 295 1.33 3.00 -12.82
CA SER A 295 1.01 1.94 -13.79
C SER A 295 -0.35 2.15 -14.47
N PHE A 296 -1.40 2.46 -13.70
CA PHE A 296 -2.74 2.67 -14.24
C PHE A 296 -2.83 3.87 -15.19
N ILE A 297 -2.16 4.97 -14.85
CA ILE A 297 -2.23 6.21 -15.65
C ILE A 297 -1.32 6.12 -16.88
N THR A 298 -0.18 5.43 -16.77
CA THR A 298 0.80 5.33 -17.86
C THR A 298 0.28 4.48 -19.02
N ASP A 299 -0.37 3.35 -18.74
CA ASP A 299 -1.01 2.52 -19.79
C ASP A 299 -2.36 1.98 -19.29
N GLN A 300 -3.33 2.91 -19.22
CA GLN A 300 -4.69 2.60 -18.77
C GLN A 300 -5.33 1.48 -19.59
N PRO A 301 -5.26 1.44 -20.95
CA PRO A 301 -5.84 0.37 -21.72
C PRO A 301 -5.30 -1.03 -21.39
N ALA A 302 -3.98 -1.16 -21.24
CA ALA A 302 -3.36 -2.44 -20.91
C ALA A 302 -3.70 -2.87 -19.48
N TYR A 303 -3.69 -1.91 -18.54
CA TYR A 303 -4.06 -2.17 -17.14
C TYR A 303 -5.51 -2.63 -17.02
N GLU A 304 -6.46 -1.89 -17.65
CA GLU A 304 -7.86 -2.23 -17.65
C GLU A 304 -8.14 -3.60 -18.30
N ALA A 305 -7.55 -3.86 -19.47
CA ALA A 305 -7.72 -5.15 -20.15
C ALA A 305 -7.25 -6.33 -19.29
N LYS A 306 -6.13 -6.18 -18.60
CA LYS A 306 -5.57 -7.19 -17.71
C LYS A 306 -6.47 -7.43 -16.50
N LEU A 307 -6.92 -6.34 -15.89
CA LEU A 307 -7.77 -6.38 -14.70
C LEU A 307 -9.18 -6.91 -15.05
N ASP A 308 -9.77 -6.49 -16.18
CA ASP A 308 -11.05 -6.99 -16.67
C ASP A 308 -11.01 -8.51 -16.90
N ALA A 309 -9.93 -9.02 -17.52
CA ALA A 309 -9.76 -10.47 -17.73
C ALA A 309 -9.66 -11.25 -16.41
N PHE A 310 -9.01 -10.67 -15.40
CA PHE A 310 -8.89 -11.27 -14.08
C PHE A 310 -10.21 -11.26 -13.32
N ILE A 311 -10.96 -10.15 -13.36
CA ILE A 311 -12.30 -10.03 -12.78
C ILE A 311 -13.26 -11.02 -13.42
N GLU A 312 -13.27 -11.14 -14.75
CA GLU A 312 -14.15 -12.08 -15.48
C GLU A 312 -13.88 -13.53 -15.06
N LYS A 313 -12.61 -13.90 -14.90
CA LYS A 313 -12.23 -15.28 -14.58
C LYS A 313 -12.53 -15.67 -13.13
N TYR A 314 -12.34 -14.77 -12.16
CA TYR A 314 -12.34 -15.15 -10.74
C TYR A 314 -13.51 -14.55 -9.94
N VAL A 315 -14.15 -13.49 -10.45
CA VAL A 315 -15.18 -12.76 -9.69
C VAL A 315 -16.56 -12.92 -10.33
N LYS A 316 -16.68 -12.89 -11.64
CA LYS A 316 -17.97 -13.10 -12.34
C LYS A 316 -18.26 -14.57 -12.55
#